data_a695be2355c92ad51dd0ef88cf546ec9
#
_entry.id   a695be2355c92ad51dd0ef88cf546ec9
#
_cell.length_a   1.000
_cell.length_b   1.000
_cell.length_c   1.000
_cell.angle_alpha   90.00
_cell.angle_beta   90.00
_cell.angle_gamma   90.00
#
_symmetry.space_group_name_H-M   'P 1'
#
loop_
_entity.id
_entity.type
_entity.pdbx_description
1 polymer ?
#
loop_
_entity_poly.entity_id
_entity_poly.type
_entity_poly.pdbx_seq_one_letter_code
_entity_poly.pdbx_strand_id
1 'polypeptide(L)'
;METTNHPRADAPRTLLLVDDDEPFRERLARAMEKRGFDVTTAGNLNDAQTLAREVRPTYAVLDLRLADGSGLDIVAVLRETRPDCRIVMLTAYGNIATAVAAVKAGAVDYLSKPADADAVEAALMHMGGDSALPPPPSDPMPADRVRWEHIQRVFEQCGRNVSETARRLKMHRRTLQRILAKHAPRG
;
A
#
# COMPACT_ATOMS: atom_id res chain seq x y z
N MET A 1 -0.92 -1.38 36.69
CA MET A 1 -2.06 -0.55 36.22
C MET A 1 -1.81 -0.30 34.76
N GLU A 2 -2.30 -1.22 33.90
CA GLU A 2 -2.24 -1.08 32.45
C GLU A 2 -3.39 -0.18 32.02
N THR A 3 -3.06 1.02 31.54
CA THR A 3 -4.03 1.92 30.89
C THR A 3 -4.31 1.37 29.51
N THR A 4 -5.35 0.56 29.41
CA THR A 4 -5.95 0.16 28.12
C THR A 4 -6.44 1.44 27.43
N ASN A 5 -5.67 1.94 26.49
CA ASN A 5 -6.03 3.11 25.68
C ASN A 5 -7.09 2.70 24.66
N HIS A 6 -8.35 2.71 25.08
CA HIS A 6 -9.49 2.60 24.19
C HIS A 6 -9.56 3.90 23.37
N PRO A 7 -9.59 3.87 22.05
CA PRO A 7 -9.93 5.07 21.29
C PRO A 7 -11.34 5.50 21.72
N ARG A 8 -11.46 6.75 22.21
CA ARG A 8 -12.73 7.34 22.60
C ARG A 8 -13.70 7.26 21.41
N ALA A 9 -14.88 6.75 21.65
CA ALA A 9 -15.96 6.60 20.65
C ALA A 9 -16.37 7.93 19.94
N ASP A 10 -15.84 9.06 20.39
CA ASP A 10 -16.12 10.41 19.89
C ASP A 10 -14.91 11.08 19.17
N ALA A 11 -13.82 10.38 18.93
CA ALA A 11 -12.71 10.98 18.17
C ALA A 11 -13.08 11.05 16.67
N PRO A 12 -12.85 12.20 16.00
CA PRO A 12 -13.13 12.33 14.58
C PRO A 12 -12.35 11.24 13.80
N ARG A 13 -13.07 10.49 12.95
CA ARG A 13 -12.50 9.43 12.12
C ARG A 13 -11.78 10.04 10.92
N THR A 14 -10.73 10.83 11.15
CA THR A 14 -9.93 11.41 10.07
C THR A 14 -9.07 10.34 9.42
N LEU A 15 -9.15 10.21 8.10
CA LEU A 15 -8.44 9.21 7.30
C LEU A 15 -7.58 9.89 6.24
N LEU A 16 -6.28 9.59 6.23
CA LEU A 16 -5.38 9.92 5.12
C LEU A 16 -5.30 8.71 4.18
N LEU A 17 -5.75 8.89 2.94
CA LEU A 17 -5.69 7.87 1.89
C LEU A 17 -4.67 8.27 0.83
N VAL A 18 -3.63 7.45 0.66
CA VAL A 18 -2.53 7.72 -0.26
C VAL A 18 -2.40 6.61 -1.29
N ASP A 19 -2.53 6.96 -2.56
CA ASP A 19 -2.42 6.03 -3.69
C ASP A 19 -2.17 6.85 -4.98
N ASP A 20 -1.30 6.43 -5.85
CA ASP A 20 -1.04 7.11 -7.13
C ASP A 20 -2.05 6.74 -8.23
N ASP A 21 -2.80 5.63 -8.05
CA ASP A 21 -3.95 5.29 -8.90
C ASP A 21 -5.17 6.17 -8.54
N GLU A 22 -5.37 7.27 -9.26
CA GLU A 22 -6.44 8.22 -9.02
C GLU A 22 -7.84 7.59 -9.06
N PRO A 23 -8.23 6.76 -10.06
CA PRO A 23 -9.52 6.09 -10.09
C PRO A 23 -9.77 5.18 -8.89
N PHE A 24 -8.75 4.45 -8.43
CA PHE A 24 -8.84 3.62 -7.24
C PHE A 24 -8.98 4.48 -5.98
N ARG A 25 -8.13 5.50 -5.83
CA ARG A 25 -8.12 6.43 -4.70
C ARG A 25 -9.49 7.12 -4.53
N GLU A 26 -10.05 7.68 -5.59
CA GLU A 26 -11.36 8.34 -5.53
C GLU A 26 -12.49 7.38 -5.18
N ARG A 27 -12.49 6.17 -5.75
CA ARG A 27 -13.53 5.17 -5.44
C ARG A 27 -13.47 4.75 -3.98
N LEU A 28 -12.27 4.48 -3.47
CA LEU A 28 -12.07 4.08 -2.08
C LEU A 28 -12.40 5.24 -1.12
N ALA A 29 -11.99 6.47 -1.42
CA ALA A 29 -12.33 7.66 -0.62
C ALA A 29 -13.84 7.80 -0.45
N ARG A 30 -14.60 7.82 -1.54
CA ARG A 30 -16.08 7.89 -1.49
C ARG A 30 -16.73 6.75 -0.70
N ALA A 31 -16.12 5.56 -0.76
CA ALA A 31 -16.64 4.41 -0.01
C ALA A 31 -16.35 4.54 1.49
N MET A 32 -15.21 5.11 1.88
CA MET A 32 -14.85 5.36 3.28
C MET A 32 -15.64 6.54 3.87
N GLU A 33 -15.90 7.60 3.08
CA GLU A 33 -16.78 8.72 3.49
C GLU A 33 -18.18 8.23 3.84
N LYS A 34 -18.76 7.32 3.04
CA LYS A 34 -20.05 6.68 3.34
C LYS A 34 -20.05 5.87 4.63
N ARG A 35 -18.89 5.47 5.14
CA ARG A 35 -18.69 4.76 6.40
C ARG A 35 -18.38 5.69 7.58
N GLY A 36 -18.47 7.02 7.34
CA GLY A 36 -18.30 8.04 8.38
C GLY A 36 -16.85 8.44 8.64
N PHE A 37 -15.94 8.20 7.69
CA PHE A 37 -14.60 8.76 7.74
C PHE A 37 -14.57 10.14 7.10
N ASP A 38 -13.83 11.06 7.70
CA ASP A 38 -13.43 12.33 7.09
C ASP A 38 -12.12 12.08 6.30
N VAL A 39 -12.23 12.00 4.97
CA VAL A 39 -11.16 11.49 4.11
C VAL A 39 -10.40 12.63 3.45
N THR A 40 -9.09 12.64 3.68
CA THR A 40 -8.13 13.47 2.94
C THR A 40 -7.29 12.56 2.03
N THR A 41 -7.07 12.95 0.78
CA THR A 41 -6.38 12.11 -0.20
C THR A 41 -5.08 12.74 -0.70
N ALA A 42 -4.08 11.91 -1.00
CA ALA A 42 -2.86 12.31 -1.68
C ALA A 42 -2.50 11.32 -2.79
N GLY A 43 -1.97 11.82 -3.90
CA GLY A 43 -1.54 11.01 -5.04
C GLY A 43 -0.02 10.82 -5.15
N ASN A 44 0.75 11.41 -4.26
CA ASN A 44 2.21 11.36 -4.27
C ASN A 44 2.79 11.47 -2.85
N LEU A 45 4.08 11.16 -2.72
CA LEU A 45 4.78 11.15 -1.43
C LEU A 45 4.83 12.53 -0.77
N ASN A 46 5.15 13.58 -1.55
CA ASN A 46 5.34 14.93 -1.01
C ASN A 46 4.05 15.49 -0.40
N ASP A 47 2.94 15.39 -1.13
CA ASP A 47 1.62 15.83 -0.64
C ASP A 47 1.19 15.00 0.58
N ALA A 48 1.42 13.68 0.54
CA ALA A 48 1.09 12.79 1.65
C ALA A 48 1.84 13.15 2.93
N GLN A 49 3.13 13.46 2.84
CA GLN A 49 3.93 13.87 4.00
C GLN A 49 3.48 15.22 4.55
N THR A 50 3.11 16.16 3.69
CA THR A 50 2.58 17.47 4.09
C THR A 50 1.26 17.30 4.83
N LEU A 51 0.32 16.58 4.24
CA LEU A 51 -0.99 16.31 4.85
C LEU A 51 -0.89 15.49 6.16
N ALA A 52 0.05 14.55 6.24
CA ALA A 52 0.29 13.79 7.47
C ALA A 52 0.67 14.70 8.66
N ARG A 53 1.45 15.77 8.40
CA ARG A 53 1.85 16.74 9.43
C ARG A 53 0.72 17.72 9.77
N GLU A 54 -0.04 18.17 8.77
CA GLU A 54 -1.11 19.16 8.94
C GLU A 54 -2.36 18.55 9.58
N VAL A 55 -2.86 17.45 9.01
CA VAL A 55 -4.13 16.81 9.42
C VAL A 55 -3.95 15.96 10.68
N ARG A 56 -2.76 15.34 10.86
CA ARG A 56 -2.48 14.37 11.94
C ARG A 56 -3.60 13.34 12.05
N PRO A 57 -3.83 12.54 11.00
CA PRO A 57 -5.00 11.69 10.88
C PRO A 57 -5.01 10.58 11.93
N THR A 58 -6.22 10.16 12.35
CA THR A 58 -6.43 9.04 13.27
C THR A 58 -6.18 7.71 12.57
N TYR A 59 -6.45 7.66 11.26
CA TYR A 59 -6.34 6.49 10.40
C TYR A 59 -5.55 6.84 9.14
N ALA A 60 -4.79 5.90 8.62
CA ALA A 60 -4.12 6.06 7.34
C ALA A 60 -4.19 4.76 6.51
N VAL A 61 -4.45 4.92 5.23
CA VAL A 61 -4.38 3.85 4.22
C VAL A 61 -3.37 4.29 3.17
N LEU A 62 -2.27 3.56 3.06
CA LEU A 62 -1.13 3.96 2.27
C LEU A 62 -0.79 2.89 1.24
N ASP A 63 -0.69 3.27 -0.03
CA ASP A 63 -0.02 2.38 -0.99
C ASP A 63 1.46 2.29 -0.63
N LEU A 64 1.97 1.09 -0.63
CA LEU A 64 3.38 0.84 -0.41
C LEU A 64 4.26 1.49 -1.50
N ARG A 65 3.79 1.51 -2.74
CA ARG A 65 4.54 1.99 -3.90
C ARG A 65 3.83 3.18 -4.53
N LEU A 66 4.46 4.31 -4.42
CA LEU A 66 4.08 5.53 -5.10
C LEU A 66 5.04 5.78 -6.27
N ALA A 67 4.60 6.53 -7.27
CA ALA A 67 5.42 6.88 -8.44
C ALA A 67 6.73 7.59 -8.04
N ASP A 68 6.72 8.35 -6.95
CA ASP A 68 7.81 9.19 -6.43
C ASP A 68 8.49 8.65 -5.17
N GLY A 69 8.07 7.46 -4.64
CA GLY A 69 8.70 6.92 -3.45
C GLY A 69 7.98 5.73 -2.81
N SER A 70 8.16 5.58 -1.50
CA SER A 70 7.61 4.48 -0.71
C SER A 70 6.62 4.99 0.34
N GLY A 71 5.47 4.32 0.46
CA GLY A 71 4.54 4.59 1.55
C GLY A 71 5.14 4.38 2.94
N LEU A 72 6.23 3.63 3.07
CA LEU A 72 6.94 3.47 4.34
C LEU A 72 7.53 4.79 4.85
N ASP A 73 7.89 5.71 3.95
CA ASP A 73 8.40 7.02 4.33
C ASP A 73 7.30 7.88 4.97
N ILE A 74 6.03 7.66 4.58
CA ILE A 74 4.87 8.30 5.20
C ILE A 74 4.59 7.70 6.58
N VAL A 75 4.77 6.38 6.75
CA VAL A 75 4.64 5.73 8.07
C VAL A 75 5.55 6.37 9.09
N ALA A 76 6.81 6.64 8.73
CA ALA A 76 7.76 7.31 9.63
C ALA A 76 7.24 8.69 10.07
N VAL A 77 6.77 9.51 9.13
CA VAL A 77 6.18 10.83 9.43
C VAL A 77 4.96 10.72 10.33
N LEU A 78 4.06 9.77 10.07
CA LEU A 78 2.88 9.55 10.91
C LEU A 78 3.27 9.11 12.33
N ARG A 79 4.27 8.26 12.48
CA ARG A 79 4.74 7.83 13.81
C ARG A 79 5.35 8.97 14.62
N GLU A 80 5.99 9.93 13.95
CA GLU A 80 6.51 11.15 14.60
C GLU A 80 5.40 12.12 14.99
N THR A 81 4.41 12.33 14.11
CA THR A 81 3.38 13.38 14.28
C THR A 81 2.16 12.89 15.04
N ARG A 82 1.82 11.62 14.91
CA ARG A 82 0.71 10.96 15.59
C ARG A 82 1.02 9.47 15.84
N PRO A 83 1.69 9.13 16.96
CA PRO A 83 2.10 7.75 17.26
C PRO A 83 0.96 6.74 17.35
N ASP A 84 -0.26 7.18 17.72
CA ASP A 84 -1.47 6.38 17.84
C ASP A 84 -2.24 6.22 16.50
N CYS A 85 -1.76 6.82 15.40
CA CYS A 85 -2.38 6.66 14.08
C CYS A 85 -2.42 5.17 13.69
N ARG A 86 -3.58 4.71 13.24
CA ARG A 86 -3.76 3.33 12.76
C ARG A 86 -3.50 3.28 11.27
N ILE A 87 -2.47 2.57 10.88
CA ILE A 87 -1.94 2.56 9.52
C ILE A 87 -2.16 1.19 8.90
N VAL A 88 -2.87 1.16 7.76
CA VAL A 88 -3.02 -0.03 6.90
C VAL A 88 -2.25 0.21 5.61
N MET A 89 -1.38 -0.74 5.25
CA MET A 89 -0.66 -0.69 3.99
C MET A 89 -1.42 -1.43 2.91
N LEU A 90 -1.62 -0.79 1.76
CA LEU A 90 -2.13 -1.45 0.55
C LEU A 90 -0.97 -1.75 -0.40
N THR A 91 -1.06 -2.83 -1.14
CA THR A 91 -0.07 -3.11 -2.19
C THR A 91 -0.58 -4.08 -3.23
N ALA A 92 -0.21 -3.85 -4.48
CA ALA A 92 -0.41 -4.81 -5.56
C ALA A 92 0.59 -6.00 -5.48
N TYR A 93 1.60 -5.93 -4.59
CA TYR A 93 2.71 -6.87 -4.53
C TYR A 93 2.86 -7.48 -3.14
N GLY A 94 2.01 -8.47 -2.84
CA GLY A 94 2.07 -9.20 -1.57
C GLY A 94 3.23 -10.17 -1.49
N ASN A 95 4.42 -9.74 -1.07
CA ASN A 95 5.43 -10.68 -0.60
C ASN A 95 5.63 -10.54 0.92
N ILE A 96 5.98 -11.66 1.57
CA ILE A 96 6.16 -11.75 3.03
C ILE A 96 7.18 -10.70 3.54
N ALA A 97 8.26 -10.45 2.80
CA ALA A 97 9.29 -9.48 3.20
C ALA A 97 8.73 -8.05 3.29
N THR A 98 7.84 -7.69 2.39
CA THR A 98 7.19 -6.38 2.35
C THR A 98 6.19 -6.21 3.49
N ALA A 99 5.38 -7.24 3.76
CA ALA A 99 4.46 -7.26 4.89
C ALA A 99 5.21 -7.12 6.23
N VAL A 100 6.31 -7.86 6.39
CA VAL A 100 7.18 -7.76 7.58
C VAL A 100 7.80 -6.36 7.71
N ALA A 101 8.22 -5.74 6.62
CA ALA A 101 8.77 -4.39 6.64
C ALA A 101 7.71 -3.36 7.06
N ALA A 102 6.48 -3.47 6.56
CA ALA A 102 5.37 -2.60 6.92
C ALA A 102 5.02 -2.71 8.42
N VAL A 103 4.91 -3.92 8.95
CA VAL A 103 4.66 -4.16 10.38
C VAL A 103 5.80 -3.64 11.25
N LYS A 104 7.06 -3.86 10.87
CA LYS A 104 8.23 -3.31 11.59
C LYS A 104 8.28 -1.78 11.56
N ALA A 105 7.78 -1.15 10.50
CA ALA A 105 7.66 0.30 10.41
C ALA A 105 6.50 0.85 11.27
N GLY A 106 5.63 -0.02 11.78
CA GLY A 106 4.52 0.33 12.67
C GLY A 106 3.14 0.31 12.01
N ALA A 107 2.98 -0.25 10.81
CA ALA A 107 1.65 -0.51 10.25
C ALA A 107 0.90 -1.53 11.13
N VAL A 108 -0.41 -1.31 11.28
CA VAL A 108 -1.29 -2.20 12.05
C VAL A 108 -1.62 -3.44 11.26
N ASP A 109 -1.80 -3.27 9.94
CA ASP A 109 -2.16 -4.34 9.03
C ASP A 109 -1.67 -4.07 7.60
N TYR A 110 -1.81 -5.07 6.75
CA TYR A 110 -1.35 -5.10 5.40
C TYR A 110 -2.37 -5.83 4.51
N LEU A 111 -2.85 -5.18 3.47
CA LEU A 111 -3.82 -5.74 2.54
C LEU A 111 -3.29 -5.78 1.11
N SER A 112 -3.56 -6.87 0.41
CA SER A 112 -3.25 -6.97 -1.02
C SER A 112 -4.35 -6.31 -1.86
N LYS A 113 -3.96 -5.54 -2.89
CA LYS A 113 -4.91 -5.07 -3.91
C LYS A 113 -5.30 -6.23 -4.85
N PRO A 114 -6.56 -6.35 -5.25
CA PRO A 114 -7.65 -5.42 -5.01
C PRO A 114 -8.22 -5.55 -3.58
N ALA A 115 -8.26 -4.46 -2.84
CA ALA A 115 -8.91 -4.37 -1.54
C ALA A 115 -10.22 -3.58 -1.67
N ASP A 116 -11.29 -4.10 -1.09
CA ASP A 116 -12.55 -3.39 -0.99
C ASP A 116 -12.62 -2.55 0.30
N ALA A 117 -13.60 -1.67 0.38
CA ALA A 117 -13.73 -0.79 1.52
C ALA A 117 -14.10 -1.52 2.82
N ASP A 118 -14.75 -2.69 2.73
CA ASP A 118 -15.11 -3.49 3.90
C ASP A 118 -13.87 -4.12 4.52
N ALA A 119 -12.97 -4.66 3.69
CA ALA A 119 -11.68 -5.18 4.14
C ALA A 119 -10.80 -4.08 4.75
N VAL A 120 -10.77 -2.89 4.12
CA VAL A 120 -10.00 -1.75 4.62
C VAL A 120 -10.56 -1.26 5.96
N GLU A 121 -11.87 -1.11 6.09
CA GLU A 121 -12.50 -0.71 7.36
C GLU A 121 -12.24 -1.74 8.46
N ALA A 122 -12.42 -3.03 8.16
CA ALA A 122 -12.14 -4.11 9.10
C ALA A 122 -10.69 -4.07 9.60
N ALA A 123 -9.71 -3.89 8.70
CA ALA A 123 -8.30 -3.78 9.06
C ALA A 123 -8.01 -2.54 9.91
N LEU A 124 -8.62 -1.38 9.59
CA LEU A 124 -8.50 -0.16 10.39
C LEU A 124 -9.13 -0.30 11.78
N MET A 125 -10.23 -1.03 11.91
CA MET A 125 -10.95 -1.21 13.18
C MET A 125 -10.42 -2.37 14.02
N HIS A 126 -9.67 -3.29 13.42
CA HIS A 126 -9.15 -4.46 14.14
C HIS A 126 -8.22 -4.02 15.27
N MET A 127 -8.62 -4.29 16.50
CA MET A 127 -7.80 -4.03 17.70
C MET A 127 -6.69 -5.07 17.74
N GLY A 128 -5.46 -4.65 17.39
CA GLY A 128 -4.30 -5.52 17.28
C GLY A 128 -4.13 -6.50 18.43
N GLY A 129 -4.03 -7.76 18.08
CA GLY A 129 -3.81 -8.86 19.03
C GLY A 129 -3.48 -10.18 18.33
N ASP A 130 -3.99 -10.41 17.14
CA ASP A 130 -3.71 -11.59 16.35
C ASP A 130 -3.50 -11.18 14.88
N SER A 131 -2.35 -10.58 14.59
CA SER A 131 -1.86 -10.51 13.21
C SER A 131 -1.42 -11.91 12.78
N ALA A 132 -2.38 -12.81 12.67
CA ALA A 132 -2.19 -13.94 11.78
C ALA A 132 -1.86 -13.32 10.40
N LEU A 133 -0.65 -13.56 9.92
CA LEU A 133 -0.29 -13.27 8.53
C LEU A 133 -1.49 -13.65 7.67
N PRO A 134 -2.01 -12.77 6.80
CA PRO A 134 -3.13 -13.13 5.95
C PRO A 134 -2.81 -14.48 5.32
N PRO A 135 -3.77 -15.41 5.29
CA PRO A 135 -3.53 -16.71 4.69
C PRO A 135 -2.99 -16.44 3.27
N PRO A 136 -1.98 -17.21 2.84
CA PRO A 136 -1.49 -17.08 1.47
C PRO A 136 -2.71 -17.15 0.55
N PRO A 137 -2.77 -16.31 -0.51
CA PRO A 137 -3.90 -16.31 -1.42
C PRO A 137 -4.23 -17.75 -1.80
N SER A 138 -5.48 -18.12 -1.65
CA SER A 138 -5.98 -19.49 -1.88
C SER A 138 -5.72 -20.00 -3.30
N ASP A 139 -5.53 -19.06 -4.24
CA ASP A 139 -5.06 -19.31 -5.59
C ASP A 139 -3.65 -18.76 -5.78
N PRO A 140 -2.65 -19.61 -6.05
CA PRO A 140 -1.32 -19.13 -6.38
C PRO A 140 -1.39 -18.29 -7.66
N MET A 141 -0.79 -17.10 -7.63
CA MET A 141 -0.72 -16.25 -8.83
C MET A 141 -0.13 -17.05 -10.01
N PRO A 142 -0.73 -16.95 -11.21
CA PRO A 142 -0.20 -17.61 -12.40
C PRO A 142 1.28 -17.25 -12.58
N ALA A 143 2.13 -18.26 -12.85
CA ALA A 143 3.57 -18.06 -12.97
C ALA A 143 3.96 -16.96 -13.98
N ASP A 144 3.17 -16.81 -15.05
CA ASP A 144 3.35 -15.77 -16.07
C ASP A 144 3.13 -14.36 -15.48
N ARG A 145 2.19 -14.18 -14.55
CA ARG A 145 1.94 -12.91 -13.89
C ARG A 145 3.09 -12.56 -12.95
N VAL A 146 3.54 -13.50 -12.13
CA VAL A 146 4.70 -13.32 -11.23
C VAL A 146 5.95 -12.95 -12.04
N ARG A 147 6.17 -13.63 -13.17
CA ARG A 147 7.29 -13.36 -14.09
C ARG A 147 7.17 -11.96 -14.71
N TRP A 148 5.99 -11.58 -15.17
CA TRP A 148 5.74 -10.26 -15.75
C TRP A 148 5.99 -9.16 -14.73
N GLU A 149 5.47 -9.29 -13.52
CA GLU A 149 5.65 -8.33 -12.42
C GLU A 149 7.13 -8.19 -12.03
N HIS A 150 7.86 -9.30 -11.95
CA HIS A 150 9.30 -9.27 -11.69
C HIS A 150 10.06 -8.49 -12.77
N ILE A 151 9.70 -8.69 -14.04
CA ILE A 151 10.31 -8.00 -15.18
C ILE A 151 10.01 -6.50 -15.12
N GLN A 152 8.78 -6.10 -14.83
CA GLN A 152 8.38 -4.70 -14.68
C GLN A 152 9.17 -4.02 -13.57
N ARG A 153 9.30 -4.67 -12.42
CA ARG A 153 10.08 -4.15 -11.29
C ARG A 153 11.53 -3.86 -11.67
N VAL A 154 12.20 -4.82 -12.31
CA VAL A 154 13.59 -4.63 -12.72
C VAL A 154 13.70 -3.56 -13.80
N PHE A 155 12.71 -3.45 -14.69
CA PHE A 155 12.65 -2.41 -15.71
C PHE A 155 12.57 -1.00 -15.08
N GLU A 156 11.71 -0.80 -14.08
CA GLU A 156 11.63 0.45 -13.33
C GLU A 156 12.94 0.75 -12.59
N GLN A 157 13.52 -0.23 -11.90
CA GLN A 157 14.82 -0.09 -11.21
C GLN A 157 15.97 0.28 -12.12
N CYS A 158 15.88 -0.08 -13.40
CA CYS A 158 16.87 0.28 -14.43
C CYS A 158 16.50 1.61 -15.14
N GLY A 159 15.64 2.43 -14.58
CA GLY A 159 15.20 3.70 -15.19
C GLY A 159 14.55 3.50 -16.55
N ARG A 160 13.79 2.41 -16.73
CA ARG A 160 13.13 2.02 -17.99
C ARG A 160 14.10 1.74 -19.16
N ASN A 161 15.35 1.44 -18.85
CA ASN A 161 16.36 1.10 -19.86
C ASN A 161 16.27 -0.39 -20.22
N VAL A 162 15.73 -0.68 -21.41
CA VAL A 162 15.52 -2.06 -21.89
C VAL A 162 16.83 -2.85 -21.98
N SER A 163 17.93 -2.24 -22.37
CA SER A 163 19.21 -2.93 -22.53
C SER A 163 19.83 -3.34 -21.18
N GLU A 164 19.75 -2.44 -20.21
CA GLU A 164 20.21 -2.68 -18.85
C GLU A 164 19.33 -3.72 -18.15
N THR A 165 18.01 -3.61 -18.29
CA THR A 165 17.05 -4.58 -17.75
C THR A 165 17.28 -5.98 -18.33
N ALA A 166 17.48 -6.08 -19.63
CA ALA A 166 17.74 -7.36 -20.29
C ALA A 166 19.02 -8.01 -19.76
N ARG A 167 20.08 -7.22 -19.57
CA ARG A 167 21.35 -7.69 -18.99
C ARG A 167 21.14 -8.20 -17.55
N ARG A 168 20.45 -7.42 -16.73
CA ARG A 168 20.20 -7.73 -15.31
C ARG A 168 19.34 -8.98 -15.13
N LEU A 169 18.36 -9.16 -16.02
CA LEU A 169 17.47 -10.34 -16.04
C LEU A 169 18.07 -11.53 -16.81
N LYS A 170 19.26 -11.40 -17.38
CA LYS A 170 19.90 -12.42 -18.24
C LYS A 170 18.98 -12.88 -19.38
N MET A 171 18.26 -11.93 -19.98
CA MET A 171 17.31 -12.15 -21.06
C MET A 171 17.77 -11.48 -22.36
N HIS A 172 17.36 -12.04 -23.50
CA HIS A 172 17.54 -11.35 -24.78
C HIS A 172 16.69 -10.08 -24.84
N ARG A 173 17.27 -8.96 -25.28
CA ARG A 173 16.59 -7.67 -25.44
C ARG A 173 15.27 -7.79 -26.21
N ARG A 174 15.25 -8.58 -27.28
CA ARG A 174 14.05 -8.81 -28.10
C ARG A 174 12.93 -9.50 -27.34
N THR A 175 13.30 -10.47 -26.49
CA THR A 175 12.34 -11.17 -25.61
C THR A 175 11.74 -10.21 -24.58
N LEU A 176 12.57 -9.39 -23.95
CA LEU A 176 12.12 -8.38 -23.00
C LEU A 176 11.19 -7.37 -23.64
N GLN A 177 11.54 -6.82 -24.82
CA GLN A 177 10.67 -5.89 -25.55
C GLN A 177 9.29 -6.49 -25.84
N ARG A 178 9.23 -7.77 -26.26
CA ARG A 178 7.97 -8.47 -26.51
C ARG A 178 7.13 -8.65 -25.25
N ILE A 179 7.76 -8.86 -24.10
CA ILE A 179 7.07 -8.99 -22.82
C ILE A 179 6.55 -7.63 -22.36
N LEU A 180 7.36 -6.58 -22.44
CA LEU A 180 6.96 -5.22 -22.06
C LEU A 180 5.85 -4.64 -22.95
N ALA A 181 5.78 -5.07 -24.21
CA ALA A 181 4.72 -4.68 -25.15
C ALA A 181 3.38 -5.39 -24.91
N LYS A 182 3.39 -6.51 -24.15
CA LYS A 182 2.15 -7.19 -23.76
C LYS A 182 1.56 -6.53 -22.51
N HIS A 183 0.23 -6.36 -22.51
CA HIS A 183 -0.50 -5.99 -21.29
C HIS A 183 -0.33 -7.08 -20.23
N ALA A 184 -0.49 -6.70 -18.97
CA ALA A 184 -0.44 -7.66 -17.86
C ALA A 184 -1.34 -8.88 -18.17
N PRO A 185 -0.87 -10.10 -17.91
CA PRO A 185 -1.70 -11.29 -18.04
C PRO A 185 -2.94 -11.15 -17.17
N ARG A 186 -4.11 -11.31 -17.77
CA ARG A 186 -5.38 -11.42 -17.03
C ARG A 186 -5.37 -12.75 -16.29
N GLY A 187 -5.51 -12.72 -14.97
CA GLY A 187 -5.77 -13.88 -14.15
C GLY A 187 -7.24 -14.23 -14.18
#